data_3377ab4a20089bcddfc0a99c68bbf2d4
#
_entry.id   3377ab4a20089bcddfc0a99c68bbf2d4
#
_cell.length_a   1.000
_cell.length_b   1.000
_cell.length_c   1.000
_cell.angle_alpha   90.00
_cell.angle_beta   90.00
_cell.angle_gamma   90.00
#
_symmetry.space_group_name_H-M   'P 1'
#
loop_
_entity.id
_entity.type
_entity.pdbx_description
1 polymer ?
#
loop_
_entity_poly.entity_id
_entity_poly.type
_entity_poly.pdbx_seq_one_letter_code
_entity_poly.pdbx_strand_id
1 'polypeptide(L)'
;MQRTGYIGMKNNDWFRELLRERFWKTRRILHPLMTLVLFNLAFLLVYGFVIGEKPYLYAADVSPDGTKIAFSSMEEGKLWCYSSDGTLRFAHTFTSEETAGGAVEVSCADDSVTVYTYRTEQLITYDLSGEKVSQEDAPKERGNHGKERRFVGWTYHAGEFTIERNGYTYRYYRSYWMVRFFHRERQVSVTDPAGNTRVLWTMGG
;
A
#
# COMPACT_ATOMS: atom_id res chain seq x y z
N MET A 1 78.99 -10.10 -42.86
CA MET A 1 78.06 -8.90 -42.72
C MET A 1 76.65 -9.44 -42.60
N GLN A 2 76.14 -9.64 -41.40
CA GLN A 2 74.72 -10.03 -41.16
C GLN A 2 73.93 -8.79 -40.82
N ARG A 3 72.96 -8.49 -41.64
CA ARG A 3 71.98 -7.47 -41.32
C ARG A 3 70.85 -8.03 -40.48
N THR A 4 70.88 -7.75 -39.21
CA THR A 4 69.72 -7.95 -38.32
C THR A 4 68.62 -7.02 -38.67
N GLY A 5 67.58 -7.53 -39.31
CA GLY A 5 66.35 -6.79 -39.59
C GLY A 5 65.59 -6.57 -38.31
N TYR A 6 65.53 -5.33 -37.86
CA TYR A 6 64.61 -4.93 -36.80
C TYR A 6 63.18 -4.99 -37.34
N ILE A 7 62.44 -5.98 -36.87
CA ILE A 7 60.99 -6.02 -37.05
C ILE A 7 60.42 -5.00 -36.06
N GLY A 8 60.21 -3.79 -36.49
CA GLY A 8 59.48 -2.79 -35.76
C GLY A 8 57.99 -3.18 -35.66
N MET A 9 57.66 -4.01 -34.74
CA MET A 9 56.28 -4.19 -34.35
C MET A 9 55.79 -2.82 -33.86
N LYS A 10 54.86 -2.23 -34.58
CA LYS A 10 54.18 -1.02 -34.11
C LYS A 10 53.50 -1.33 -32.80
N ASN A 11 54.06 -0.80 -31.72
CA ASN A 11 53.68 -1.07 -30.31
C ASN A 11 52.24 -0.62 -29.95
N ASN A 12 51.49 -0.18 -30.95
CA ASN A 12 50.11 0.31 -30.74
C ASN A 12 49.00 -0.68 -31.18
N ASP A 13 49.32 -1.71 -31.96
CA ASP A 13 48.26 -2.56 -32.53
C ASP A 13 47.77 -3.59 -31.51
N TRP A 14 48.64 -4.16 -30.70
CA TRP A 14 48.26 -5.08 -29.63
C TRP A 14 47.43 -4.36 -28.55
N PHE A 15 47.77 -3.11 -28.22
CA PHE A 15 47.02 -2.31 -27.24
C PHE A 15 45.61 -1.91 -27.75
N ARG A 16 45.51 -1.58 -29.03
CA ARG A 16 44.22 -1.34 -29.69
C ARG A 16 43.37 -2.60 -29.74
N GLU A 17 43.98 -3.76 -29.97
CA GLU A 17 43.28 -5.05 -30.00
C GLU A 17 42.78 -5.44 -28.60
N LEU A 18 43.58 -5.23 -27.57
CA LEU A 18 43.25 -5.49 -26.19
C LEU A 18 42.13 -4.57 -25.68
N LEU A 19 42.17 -3.28 -26.06
CA LEU A 19 41.10 -2.34 -25.78
C LEU A 19 39.82 -2.73 -26.53
N ARG A 20 39.92 -3.16 -27.77
CA ARG A 20 38.81 -3.63 -28.59
C ARG A 20 38.17 -4.87 -28.01
N GLU A 21 38.91 -5.85 -27.59
CA GLU A 21 38.40 -7.07 -26.93
C GLU A 21 37.74 -6.76 -25.58
N ARG A 22 38.37 -5.93 -24.74
CA ARG A 22 37.78 -5.50 -23.48
C ARG A 22 36.50 -4.69 -23.71
N PHE A 23 36.50 -3.77 -24.69
CA PHE A 23 35.34 -2.97 -25.03
C PHE A 23 34.18 -3.87 -25.52
N TRP A 24 34.45 -4.86 -26.36
CA TRP A 24 33.42 -5.81 -26.80
C TRP A 24 32.90 -6.71 -25.69
N LYS A 25 33.78 -7.20 -24.80
CA LYS A 25 33.35 -7.97 -23.63
C LYS A 25 32.52 -7.15 -22.66
N THR A 26 32.94 -5.92 -22.38
CA THR A 26 32.20 -4.99 -21.52
C THR A 26 30.86 -4.63 -22.16
N ARG A 27 30.82 -4.41 -23.48
CA ARG A 27 29.58 -4.10 -24.18
C ARG A 27 28.57 -5.25 -24.17
N ARG A 28 29.03 -6.48 -24.25
CA ARG A 28 28.18 -7.68 -24.15
C ARG A 28 27.50 -7.81 -22.78
N ILE A 29 28.14 -7.34 -21.73
CA ILE A 29 27.58 -7.36 -20.37
C ILE A 29 26.77 -6.07 -20.09
N LEU A 30 27.29 -4.93 -20.54
CA LEU A 30 26.66 -3.63 -20.28
C LEU A 30 25.32 -3.47 -21.01
N HIS A 31 25.20 -3.98 -22.25
CA HIS A 31 23.95 -3.89 -23.01
C HIS A 31 22.77 -4.58 -22.32
N PRO A 32 22.84 -5.85 -21.93
CA PRO A 32 21.72 -6.49 -21.24
C PRO A 32 21.45 -5.85 -19.87
N LEU A 33 22.49 -5.40 -19.17
CA LEU A 33 22.32 -4.69 -17.89
C LEU A 33 21.61 -3.35 -18.07
N MET A 34 22.03 -2.54 -19.05
CA MET A 34 21.36 -1.28 -19.40
C MET A 34 19.92 -1.50 -19.86
N THR A 35 19.68 -2.54 -20.65
CA THR A 35 18.34 -2.92 -21.10
C THR A 35 17.46 -3.30 -19.90
N LEU A 36 18.00 -4.06 -18.95
CA LEU A 36 17.30 -4.45 -17.73
C LEU A 36 16.97 -3.23 -16.86
N VAL A 37 17.93 -2.31 -16.69
CA VAL A 37 17.73 -1.06 -15.93
C VAL A 37 16.69 -0.17 -16.60
N LEU A 38 16.78 0.02 -17.93
CA LEU A 38 15.81 0.81 -18.69
C LEU A 38 14.42 0.19 -18.68
N PHE A 39 14.33 -1.13 -18.77
CA PHE A 39 13.07 -1.86 -18.68
C PHE A 39 12.44 -1.67 -17.30
N ASN A 40 13.23 -1.81 -16.21
CA ASN A 40 12.74 -1.57 -14.86
C ASN A 40 12.32 -0.11 -14.65
N LEU A 41 13.09 0.85 -15.19
CA LEU A 41 12.75 2.26 -15.09
C LEU A 41 11.46 2.58 -15.86
N ALA A 42 11.31 2.08 -17.09
CA ALA A 42 10.10 2.22 -17.88
C ALA A 42 8.91 1.55 -17.20
N PHE A 43 9.13 0.35 -16.65
CA PHE A 43 8.14 -0.35 -15.87
C PHE A 43 7.68 0.43 -14.63
N LEU A 44 8.62 1.00 -13.85
CA LEU A 44 8.31 1.85 -12.70
C LEU A 44 7.57 3.12 -13.10
N LEU A 45 7.93 3.74 -14.23
CA LEU A 45 7.25 4.92 -14.77
C LEU A 45 5.82 4.57 -15.21
N VAL A 46 5.65 3.54 -16.02
CA VAL A 46 4.32 3.08 -16.47
C VAL A 46 3.48 2.65 -15.26
N TYR A 47 4.09 1.93 -14.32
CA TYR A 47 3.42 1.50 -13.10
C TYR A 47 3.01 2.69 -12.22
N GLY A 48 3.90 3.66 -12.03
CA GLY A 48 3.62 4.86 -11.25
C GLY A 48 2.53 5.72 -11.88
N PHE A 49 2.55 5.91 -13.20
CA PHE A 49 1.59 6.77 -13.90
C PHE A 49 0.25 6.10 -14.24
N VAL A 50 0.26 4.80 -14.55
CA VAL A 50 -0.95 4.11 -15.03
C VAL A 50 -1.66 3.32 -13.94
N ILE A 51 -0.91 2.82 -12.96
CA ILE A 51 -1.42 1.90 -11.93
C ILE A 51 -1.33 2.51 -10.52
N GLY A 52 -0.59 3.60 -10.36
CA GLY A 52 -0.13 4.15 -9.07
C GLY A 52 -1.20 4.71 -8.14
N GLU A 53 -2.38 5.03 -8.62
CA GLU A 53 -3.40 5.76 -7.84
C GLU A 53 -4.59 4.90 -7.42
N LYS A 54 -4.38 3.61 -7.13
CA LYS A 54 -5.52 2.81 -6.63
C LYS A 54 -5.53 2.78 -5.12
N PRO A 55 -6.63 3.25 -4.50
CA PRO A 55 -6.77 3.28 -3.06
C PRO A 55 -6.64 1.87 -2.47
N TYR A 56 -5.97 1.75 -1.35
CA TYR A 56 -5.93 0.51 -0.58
C TYR A 56 -6.46 0.74 0.82
N LEU A 57 -7.11 -0.29 1.35
CA LEU A 57 -7.61 -0.25 2.71
C LEU A 57 -6.44 -0.33 3.68
N TYR A 58 -6.45 0.56 4.67
CA TYR A 58 -5.39 0.65 5.65
C TYR A 58 -5.81 0.06 7.00
N ALA A 59 -6.98 0.44 7.48
CA ALA A 59 -7.52 -0.03 8.75
C ALA A 59 -8.99 -0.39 8.57
N ALA A 60 -9.43 -1.40 9.30
CA ALA A 60 -10.82 -1.79 9.39
C ALA A 60 -11.11 -2.33 10.78
N ASP A 61 -12.34 -2.10 11.26
CA ASP A 61 -12.86 -2.70 12.47
C ASP A 61 -14.36 -2.93 12.34
N VAL A 62 -14.86 -3.91 13.09
CA VAL A 62 -16.25 -4.33 13.10
C VAL A 62 -16.86 -4.03 14.45
N SER A 63 -18.08 -3.51 14.45
CA SER A 63 -18.82 -3.23 15.69
C SER A 63 -19.00 -4.48 16.58
N PRO A 64 -19.10 -4.31 17.90
CA PRO A 64 -19.27 -5.42 18.82
C PRO A 64 -20.49 -6.30 18.50
N ASP A 65 -21.58 -5.72 18.02
CA ASP A 65 -22.80 -6.41 17.58
C ASP A 65 -22.62 -7.18 16.25
N GLY A 66 -21.52 -6.96 15.51
CA GLY A 66 -21.24 -7.59 14.23
C GLY A 66 -22.01 -7.01 13.05
N THR A 67 -22.85 -5.99 13.26
CA THR A 67 -23.77 -5.50 12.22
C THR A 67 -23.17 -4.38 11.37
N LYS A 68 -22.00 -3.85 11.73
CA LYS A 68 -21.35 -2.74 11.03
C LYS A 68 -19.87 -2.97 10.86
N ILE A 69 -19.30 -2.45 9.78
CA ILE A 69 -17.86 -2.37 9.54
C ILE A 69 -17.48 -0.94 9.17
N ALA A 70 -16.43 -0.44 9.79
CA ALA A 70 -15.79 0.80 9.39
C ALA A 70 -14.39 0.52 8.84
N PHE A 71 -14.00 1.18 7.77
CA PHE A 71 -12.68 1.01 7.17
C PHE A 71 -12.20 2.30 6.49
N SER A 72 -10.90 2.45 6.39
CA SER A 72 -10.26 3.63 5.83
C SER A 72 -9.28 3.29 4.71
N SER A 73 -9.16 4.24 3.75
CA SER A 73 -8.09 4.28 2.76
C SER A 73 -7.22 5.51 2.98
N MET A 74 -5.91 5.30 3.09
CA MET A 74 -4.95 6.40 3.19
C MET A 74 -4.82 7.20 1.90
N GLU A 75 -4.89 6.53 0.75
CA GLU A 75 -4.68 7.17 -0.55
C GLU A 75 -5.84 8.09 -0.91
N GLU A 76 -7.06 7.67 -0.62
CA GLU A 76 -8.24 8.51 -0.81
C GLU A 76 -8.47 9.47 0.35
N GLY A 77 -7.80 9.26 1.49
CA GLY A 77 -8.06 10.02 2.71
C GLY A 77 -9.51 9.88 3.16
N LYS A 78 -10.11 8.70 3.01
CA LYS A 78 -11.53 8.46 3.28
C LYS A 78 -11.76 7.38 4.33
N LEU A 79 -12.85 7.56 5.04
CA LEU A 79 -13.44 6.61 5.97
C LEU A 79 -14.83 6.24 5.46
N TRP A 80 -15.16 4.95 5.49
CA TRP A 80 -16.49 4.43 5.18
C TRP A 80 -17.01 3.62 6.34
N CYS A 81 -18.32 3.70 6.56
CA CYS A 81 -19.04 2.83 7.45
C CYS A 81 -20.21 2.17 6.72
N TYR A 82 -20.26 0.84 6.71
CA TYR A 82 -21.31 0.04 6.10
C TYR A 82 -22.02 -0.81 7.14
N SER A 83 -23.31 -1.00 6.95
CA SER A 83 -24.05 -2.05 7.64
C SER A 83 -23.88 -3.40 6.94
N SER A 84 -24.10 -4.48 7.67
CA SER A 84 -24.02 -5.85 7.15
C SER A 84 -25.05 -6.16 6.06
N ASP A 85 -26.11 -5.36 5.95
CA ASP A 85 -27.11 -5.44 4.88
C ASP A 85 -26.62 -4.83 3.54
N GLY A 86 -25.45 -4.20 3.54
CA GLY A 86 -24.87 -3.54 2.37
C GLY A 86 -25.15 -2.04 2.30
N THR A 87 -25.87 -1.48 3.27
CA THR A 87 -26.19 -0.06 3.30
C THR A 87 -24.97 0.76 3.72
N LEU A 88 -24.56 1.72 2.88
CA LEU A 88 -23.58 2.73 3.26
C LEU A 88 -24.21 3.66 4.30
N ARG A 89 -23.65 3.71 5.51
CA ARG A 89 -24.09 4.60 6.58
C ARG A 89 -23.56 6.00 6.36
N PHE A 90 -22.24 6.11 6.20
CA PHE A 90 -21.59 7.34 5.82
C PHE A 90 -20.25 7.10 5.11
N ALA A 91 -19.81 8.14 4.40
CA ALA A 91 -18.45 8.26 3.90
C ALA A 91 -17.94 9.66 4.28
N HIS A 92 -16.79 9.70 4.95
CA HIS A 92 -16.13 10.93 5.36
C HIS A 92 -14.79 11.07 4.64
N THR A 93 -14.50 12.26 4.11
CA THR A 93 -13.18 12.57 3.55
C THR A 93 -12.41 13.39 4.58
N PHE A 94 -11.29 12.84 5.04
CA PHE A 94 -10.45 13.52 6.03
C PHE A 94 -9.87 14.81 5.48
N THR A 95 -9.92 15.84 6.30
CA THR A 95 -9.21 17.09 6.02
C THR A 95 -7.73 16.98 6.38
N SER A 96 -6.92 17.91 5.85
CA SER A 96 -5.51 18.00 6.20
C SER A 96 -5.29 18.31 7.68
N GLU A 97 -6.24 18.99 8.32
CA GLU A 97 -6.20 19.30 9.75
C GLU A 97 -6.45 18.05 10.60
N GLU A 98 -7.30 17.13 10.15
CA GLU A 98 -7.62 15.91 10.87
C GLU A 98 -6.47 14.88 10.83
N THR A 99 -5.86 14.66 9.68
CA THR A 99 -4.88 13.56 9.52
C THR A 99 -3.48 14.01 9.16
N ALA A 100 -3.28 15.25 8.70
CA ALA A 100 -2.03 15.73 8.10
C ALA A 100 -1.47 14.75 7.03
N GLY A 101 -2.38 14.06 6.30
CA GLY A 101 -2.01 13.02 5.33
C GLY A 101 -1.39 11.78 5.96
N GLY A 102 -1.60 11.54 7.24
CA GLY A 102 -1.07 10.41 7.99
C GLY A 102 -1.99 9.19 7.97
N ALA A 103 -1.42 8.07 8.42
CA ALA A 103 -2.17 6.85 8.68
C ALA A 103 -3.20 7.06 9.79
N VAL A 104 -4.27 6.27 9.74
CA VAL A 104 -5.32 6.25 10.76
C VAL A 104 -5.54 4.82 11.26
N GLU A 105 -5.99 4.69 12.50
CA GLU A 105 -6.56 3.46 13.05
C GLU A 105 -8.05 3.67 13.24
N VAL A 106 -8.86 2.67 12.95
CA VAL A 106 -10.32 2.73 13.03
C VAL A 106 -10.78 1.81 14.14
N SER A 107 -11.71 2.28 14.95
CA SER A 107 -12.45 1.49 15.94
C SER A 107 -13.94 1.71 15.72
N CYS A 108 -14.69 0.63 15.53
CA CYS A 108 -16.12 0.67 15.28
C CYS A 108 -16.90 0.24 16.52
N ALA A 109 -17.73 1.16 17.05
CA ALA A 109 -18.69 0.87 18.10
C ALA A 109 -20.08 0.64 17.49
N ASP A 110 -21.08 0.34 18.36
CA ASP A 110 -22.43 0.08 17.88
C ASP A 110 -23.15 1.35 17.40
N ASP A 111 -22.76 2.52 17.91
CA ASP A 111 -23.39 3.81 17.64
C ASP A 111 -22.42 4.85 17.04
N SER A 112 -21.14 4.54 16.95
CA SER A 112 -20.11 5.50 16.55
C SER A 112 -18.90 4.84 15.93
N VAL A 113 -18.09 5.64 15.24
CA VAL A 113 -16.79 5.24 14.70
C VAL A 113 -15.73 6.20 15.21
N THR A 114 -14.72 5.68 15.90
CA THR A 114 -13.61 6.47 16.40
C THR A 114 -12.37 6.21 15.54
N VAL A 115 -11.72 7.28 15.13
CA VAL A 115 -10.51 7.26 14.32
C VAL A 115 -9.34 7.84 15.13
N TYR A 116 -8.28 7.07 15.27
CA TYR A 116 -7.02 7.57 15.78
C TYR A 116 -6.11 8.00 14.63
N THR A 117 -5.62 9.23 14.68
CA THR A 117 -4.77 9.82 13.65
C THR A 117 -3.32 9.89 14.13
N TYR A 118 -2.42 9.18 13.44
CA TYR A 118 -1.04 9.01 13.91
C TYR A 118 -0.17 10.27 13.81
N ARG A 119 -0.46 11.18 12.88
CA ARG A 119 0.35 12.41 12.73
C ARG A 119 -0.10 13.54 13.61
N THR A 120 -1.39 13.68 13.77
CA THR A 120 -1.98 14.72 14.60
C THR A 120 -2.15 14.27 16.06
N GLU A 121 -1.99 12.95 16.33
CA GLU A 121 -2.15 12.33 17.65
C GLU A 121 -3.52 12.65 18.27
N GLN A 122 -4.60 12.55 17.46
CA GLN A 122 -5.95 12.85 17.87
C GLN A 122 -6.86 11.64 17.79
N LEU A 123 -7.89 11.64 18.62
CA LEU A 123 -9.05 10.77 18.54
C LEU A 123 -10.22 11.59 18.00
N ILE A 124 -10.78 11.16 16.88
CA ILE A 124 -11.92 11.81 16.25
C ILE A 124 -13.06 10.80 16.22
N THR A 125 -14.20 11.15 16.81
CA THR A 125 -15.38 10.29 16.83
C THR A 125 -16.46 10.85 15.92
N TYR A 126 -16.99 9.99 15.08
CA TYR A 126 -18.11 10.25 14.18
C TYR A 126 -19.31 9.42 14.63
N ASP A 127 -20.50 9.98 14.53
CA ASP A 127 -21.73 9.22 14.66
C ASP A 127 -22.03 8.41 13.37
N LEU A 128 -23.12 7.64 13.39
CA LEU A 128 -23.53 6.84 12.23
C LEU A 128 -24.10 7.65 11.05
N SER A 129 -24.28 8.96 11.21
CA SER A 129 -24.60 9.88 10.11
C SER A 129 -23.33 10.43 9.45
N GLY A 130 -22.16 10.23 10.07
CA GLY A 130 -20.87 10.76 9.63
C GLY A 130 -20.57 12.15 10.15
N GLU A 131 -21.39 12.67 11.09
CA GLU A 131 -21.11 13.93 11.77
C GLU A 131 -20.03 13.74 12.84
N LYS A 132 -19.12 14.69 12.93
CA LYS A 132 -18.06 14.69 13.94
C LYS A 132 -18.64 15.07 15.29
N VAL A 133 -18.64 14.12 16.23
CA VAL A 133 -19.15 14.27 17.59
C VAL A 133 -18.10 14.85 18.53
N SER A 134 -16.86 14.34 18.43
CA SER A 134 -15.74 14.79 19.27
C SER A 134 -14.42 14.75 18.52
N GLN A 135 -13.52 15.58 19.00
CA GLN A 135 -12.10 15.58 18.59
C GLN A 135 -11.27 15.95 19.81
N GLU A 136 -10.39 15.06 20.20
CA GLU A 136 -9.58 15.23 21.41
C GLU A 136 -8.17 14.72 21.20
N ASP A 137 -7.22 15.18 22.00
CA ASP A 137 -5.86 14.68 21.97
C ASP A 137 -5.84 13.24 22.48
N ALA A 138 -5.16 12.38 21.75
CA ALA A 138 -5.04 10.99 22.13
C ALA A 138 -4.16 10.82 23.38
N PRO A 139 -4.49 9.84 24.26
CA PRO A 139 -3.63 9.52 25.40
C PRO A 139 -2.21 9.23 24.95
N LYS A 140 -1.23 9.78 25.68
CA LYS A 140 0.22 9.64 25.36
C LYS A 140 0.69 8.20 25.22
N GLU A 141 0.08 7.28 25.96
CA GLU A 141 0.37 5.83 25.88
C GLU A 141 -0.01 5.24 24.51
N ARG A 142 -1.07 5.73 23.86
CA ARG A 142 -1.51 5.26 22.56
C ARG A 142 -0.56 5.71 21.45
N GLY A 143 0.01 6.89 21.56
CA GLY A 143 1.02 7.41 20.62
C GLY A 143 2.29 6.57 20.56
N ASN A 144 2.69 5.92 21.66
CA ASN A 144 3.83 5.01 21.67
C ASN A 144 3.54 3.68 20.94
N HIS A 145 2.35 3.11 21.11
CA HIS A 145 1.92 1.93 20.37
C HIS A 145 1.83 2.18 18.85
N GLY A 146 1.48 3.40 18.46
CA GLY A 146 1.48 3.82 17.05
C GLY A 146 2.85 3.85 16.41
N LYS A 147 3.90 4.20 17.17
CA LYS A 147 5.28 4.19 16.67
C LYS A 147 5.82 2.78 16.49
N GLU A 148 5.51 1.88 17.40
CA GLU A 148 5.87 0.45 17.27
C GLU A 148 5.08 -0.25 16.16
N ARG A 149 3.79 0.00 16.04
CA ARG A 149 2.95 -0.53 14.93
C ARG A 149 3.35 0.03 13.57
N ARG A 150 3.89 1.24 13.47
CA ARG A 150 4.46 1.77 12.24
C ARG A 150 5.58 0.88 11.68
N PHE A 151 6.42 0.34 12.53
CA PHE A 151 7.54 -0.51 12.11
C PHE A 151 7.07 -1.94 11.78
N VAL A 152 6.17 -2.48 12.59
CA VAL A 152 5.63 -3.84 12.42
C VAL A 152 4.60 -3.90 11.28
N GLY A 153 3.78 -2.85 11.10
CA GLY A 153 2.81 -2.77 10.01
C GLY A 153 3.43 -2.66 8.61
N TRP A 154 4.67 -2.22 8.51
CA TRP A 154 5.36 -2.08 7.23
C TRP A 154 5.81 -3.42 6.65
N THR A 155 6.04 -4.42 7.45
CA THR A 155 6.70 -5.65 7.04
C THR A 155 5.82 -6.89 6.97
N TYR A 156 4.63 -6.92 7.60
CA TYR A 156 4.01 -8.21 7.87
C TYR A 156 2.54 -8.42 7.46
N HIS A 157 1.84 -7.42 6.93
CA HIS A 157 0.39 -7.59 6.76
C HIS A 157 -0.15 -7.17 5.39
N ALA A 158 0.44 -7.69 4.31
CA ALA A 158 -0.25 -7.74 3.02
C ALA A 158 -1.03 -9.06 2.95
N GLY A 159 -2.31 -8.99 2.65
CA GLY A 159 -3.13 -10.19 2.52
C GLY A 159 -4.61 -9.95 2.77
N GLU A 160 -5.36 -11.04 2.72
CA GLU A 160 -6.75 -11.09 3.10
C GLU A 160 -6.85 -11.14 4.62
N PHE A 161 -7.69 -10.27 5.18
CA PHE A 161 -8.00 -10.22 6.61
C PHE A 161 -9.44 -10.59 6.82
N THR A 162 -9.65 -11.35 7.89
CA THR A 162 -10.96 -11.76 8.31
C THR A 162 -11.22 -11.26 9.71
N ILE A 163 -12.37 -10.63 9.94
CA ILE A 163 -12.87 -10.25 11.27
C ILE A 163 -14.18 -10.97 11.49
N GLU A 164 -14.25 -11.75 12.56
CA GLU A 164 -15.46 -12.47 12.95
C GLU A 164 -16.08 -11.85 14.20
N ARG A 165 -17.37 -11.51 14.11
CA ARG A 165 -18.13 -10.91 15.21
C ARG A 165 -19.59 -11.40 15.15
N ASN A 166 -20.10 -11.95 16.24
CA ASN A 166 -21.49 -12.39 16.37
C ASN A 166 -22.05 -13.20 15.19
N GLY A 167 -21.23 -14.11 14.63
CA GLY A 167 -21.59 -14.95 13.49
C GLY A 167 -21.48 -14.26 12.13
N TYR A 168 -21.15 -12.98 12.08
CA TYR A 168 -20.78 -12.30 10.84
C TYR A 168 -19.29 -12.48 10.58
N THR A 169 -18.93 -12.73 9.32
CA THR A 169 -17.56 -12.84 8.85
C THR A 169 -17.30 -11.75 7.80
N TYR A 170 -16.47 -10.80 8.16
CA TYR A 170 -16.04 -9.71 7.25
C TYR A 170 -14.67 -10.06 6.68
N ARG A 171 -14.53 -9.94 5.35
CA ARG A 171 -13.27 -10.13 4.64
C ARG A 171 -12.88 -8.85 3.95
N TYR A 172 -11.65 -8.42 4.13
CA TYR A 172 -11.10 -7.27 3.44
C TYR A 172 -9.65 -7.50 3.04
N TYR A 173 -9.22 -6.80 2.01
CA TYR A 173 -7.89 -6.93 1.47
C TYR A 173 -7.01 -5.75 1.86
N ARG A 174 -5.93 -6.02 2.59
CA ARG A 174 -4.89 -5.04 2.90
C ARG A 174 -3.70 -5.30 2.00
N SER A 175 -3.37 -4.34 1.12
CA SER A 175 -2.31 -4.53 0.15
C SER A 175 -1.21 -3.49 0.33
N TYR A 176 0.03 -3.95 0.28
CA TYR A 176 1.21 -3.13 0.09
C TYR A 176 1.48 -2.91 -1.39
N TRP A 177 2.15 -1.81 -1.74
CA TRP A 177 2.45 -1.44 -3.12
C TRP A 177 3.18 -2.53 -3.92
N MET A 178 4.03 -3.35 -3.28
CA MET A 178 4.73 -4.45 -3.95
C MET A 178 3.85 -5.67 -4.27
N VAL A 179 2.71 -5.84 -3.59
CA VAL A 179 1.81 -7.00 -3.77
C VAL A 179 0.66 -6.66 -4.73
N ARG A 180 0.58 -5.44 -5.22
CA ARG A 180 -0.45 -4.96 -6.17
C ARG A 180 -0.56 -5.80 -7.45
N PHE A 181 0.53 -6.44 -7.87
CA PHE A 181 0.58 -7.20 -9.12
C PHE A 181 -0.26 -8.48 -9.13
N PHE A 182 -0.50 -9.07 -7.97
CA PHE A 182 -1.04 -10.43 -7.89
C PHE A 182 -2.51 -10.51 -7.50
N HIS A 183 -3.15 -9.39 -7.14
CA HIS A 183 -4.51 -9.43 -6.62
C HIS A 183 -5.46 -8.57 -7.43
N ARG A 184 -6.39 -9.26 -8.10
CA ARG A 184 -7.38 -8.64 -9.00
C ARG A 184 -8.59 -8.04 -8.29
N GLU A 185 -8.95 -8.56 -7.12
CA GLU A 185 -10.19 -8.18 -6.45
C GLU A 185 -9.89 -7.57 -5.09
N ARG A 186 -10.10 -6.28 -4.99
CA ARG A 186 -10.02 -5.52 -3.75
C ARG A 186 -11.41 -5.12 -3.37
N GLN A 187 -11.98 -5.88 -2.47
CA GLN A 187 -13.35 -5.72 -2.03
C GLN A 187 -13.42 -5.91 -0.51
N VAL A 188 -14.43 -5.28 0.08
CA VAL A 188 -14.89 -5.61 1.42
C VAL A 188 -16.17 -6.40 1.27
N SER A 189 -16.21 -7.59 1.85
CA SER A 189 -17.39 -8.45 1.82
C SER A 189 -17.78 -8.89 3.22
N VAL A 190 -19.04 -9.23 3.37
CA VAL A 190 -19.60 -9.79 4.61
C VAL A 190 -20.33 -11.09 4.31
N THR A 191 -20.14 -12.08 5.15
CA THR A 191 -20.94 -13.30 5.21
C THR A 191 -21.77 -13.23 6.49
N ASP A 192 -23.09 -13.32 6.35
CA ASP A 192 -24.03 -13.30 7.46
C ASP A 192 -24.09 -14.65 8.20
N PRO A 193 -24.72 -14.74 9.39
CA PRO A 193 -24.88 -16.00 10.11
C PRO A 193 -25.63 -17.08 9.35
N ALA A 194 -26.41 -16.75 8.33
CA ALA A 194 -27.11 -17.68 7.46
C ALA A 194 -26.21 -18.21 6.32
N GLY A 195 -24.98 -17.71 6.20
CA GLY A 195 -24.02 -18.11 5.16
C GLY A 195 -24.13 -17.31 3.85
N ASN A 196 -24.99 -16.28 3.78
CA ASN A 196 -25.10 -15.47 2.58
C ASN A 196 -23.95 -14.45 2.55
N THR A 197 -23.23 -14.41 1.43
CA THR A 197 -22.12 -13.47 1.23
C THR A 197 -22.55 -12.33 0.31
N ARG A 198 -22.21 -11.10 0.70
CA ARG A 198 -22.39 -9.90 -0.12
C ARG A 198 -21.17 -9.02 -0.12
N VAL A 199 -20.95 -8.30 -1.21
CA VAL A 199 -19.90 -7.32 -1.35
C VAL A 199 -20.43 -5.97 -0.88
N LEU A 200 -19.72 -5.33 0.04
CA LEU A 200 -20.06 -4.02 0.59
C LEU A 200 -19.41 -2.90 -0.21
N TRP A 201 -18.17 -3.11 -0.60
CA TRP A 201 -17.39 -2.12 -1.31
C TRP A 201 -16.40 -2.80 -2.26
N THR A 202 -16.21 -2.19 -3.43
CA THR A 202 -15.22 -2.62 -4.43
C THR A 202 -14.39 -1.43 -4.86
N MET A 203 -13.10 -1.64 -5.06
CA MET A 203 -12.24 -0.59 -5.56
C MET A 203 -12.57 -0.30 -7.03
N GLY A 204 -12.90 0.96 -7.32
CA GLY A 204 -13.18 1.44 -8.68
C GLY A 204 -14.62 1.24 -9.15
N GLY A 205 -15.55 0.99 -8.20
CA GLY A 205 -16.99 1.07 -8.42
C GLY A 205 -17.50 2.47 -8.19
#